data_5624e44e5cdb4e3ce340e91f6cda41b7
#
_entry.id   5624e44e5cdb4e3ce340e91f6cda41b7
#
_cell.length_a   1.000
_cell.length_b   1.000
_cell.length_c   1.000
_cell.angle_alpha   90.00
_cell.angle_beta   90.00
_cell.angle_gamma   90.00
#
_symmetry.space_group_name_H-M   'P 1'
#
loop_
_entity.id
_entity.type
_entity.pdbx_description
1 polymer ?
#
loop_
_entity_poly.entity_id
_entity_poly.type
_entity_poly.pdbx_seq_one_letter_code
_entity_poly.pdbx_strand_id
1 'polypeptide(L)'
;MIKRILFSTAITLFAGMQILSAQVERPKLVVGLMIDQMRWDYLYRFSDRYGEDGFKRILKEGFSCENTLINYIPTYTAIGHSTVYTGSVPSIHGIAGNDWIVQATGNSMYCTEDNQVEGVGTTEVEGKQSPRNLLSSTITDELKLATNFHSKVVGIAIKDRGGILPAGHFADAAYW
;
A
#
# COMPACT_ATOMS: atom_id res chain seq x y z
N MET A 1 35.05 32.30 37.15
CA MET A 1 33.67 31.96 37.55
C MET A 1 32.66 32.10 36.45
N ILE A 2 32.54 33.23 35.77
CA ILE A 2 31.58 33.53 34.67
C ILE A 2 31.66 32.53 33.52
N LYS A 3 32.85 32.15 32.99
CA LYS A 3 33.02 31.19 31.91
C LYS A 3 32.50 29.77 32.23
N ARG A 4 32.59 29.34 33.49
CA ARG A 4 32.04 28.03 33.93
C ARG A 4 30.51 28.04 34.02
N ILE A 5 29.94 29.17 34.43
CA ILE A 5 28.48 29.34 34.50
C ILE A 5 27.90 29.37 33.09
N LEU A 6 28.49 30.09 32.13
CA LEU A 6 28.07 30.13 30.73
C LEU A 6 28.15 28.74 30.04
N PHE A 7 29.20 28.00 30.34
CA PHE A 7 29.36 26.65 29.80
C PHE A 7 28.32 25.65 30.37
N SER A 8 28.04 25.74 31.68
CA SER A 8 27.00 24.95 32.33
C SER A 8 25.59 25.25 31.78
N THR A 9 25.28 26.56 31.60
CA THR A 9 23.97 26.98 31.04
C THR A 9 23.79 26.53 29.58
N ALA A 10 24.86 26.55 28.77
CA ALA A 10 24.82 26.09 27.40
C ALA A 10 24.57 24.59 27.30
N ILE A 11 25.19 23.78 28.17
CA ILE A 11 24.96 22.31 28.22
C ILE A 11 23.52 22.02 28.66
N THR A 12 22.97 22.75 29.62
CA THR A 12 21.58 22.53 30.06
C THR A 12 20.57 22.92 29.00
N LEU A 13 20.81 23.98 28.21
CA LEU A 13 19.98 24.35 27.06
C LEU A 13 20.06 23.32 25.94
N PHE A 14 21.25 22.79 25.65
CA PHE A 14 21.43 21.80 24.61
C PHE A 14 20.80 20.44 24.98
N ALA A 15 20.89 20.04 26.26
CA ALA A 15 20.22 18.83 26.77
C ALA A 15 18.68 18.98 26.77
N GLY A 16 18.16 20.20 27.02
CA GLY A 16 16.72 20.50 26.94
C GLY A 16 16.14 20.45 25.53
N MET A 17 16.94 20.75 24.50
CA MET A 17 16.50 20.69 23.09
C MET A 17 16.33 19.28 22.54
N GLN A 18 16.90 18.27 23.17
CA GLN A 18 16.80 16.88 22.73
C GLN A 18 15.47 16.20 23.16
N ILE A 19 14.70 16.81 24.05
CA ILE A 19 13.49 16.18 24.62
C ILE A 19 12.21 16.54 23.84
N LEU A 20 12.28 17.48 22.90
CA LEU A 20 11.16 17.83 22.00
C LEU A 20 11.14 16.99 20.70
N SER A 21 11.49 15.72 20.79
CA SER A 21 11.05 14.77 19.77
C SER A 21 9.55 14.57 19.98
N ALA A 22 8.74 15.29 19.22
CA ALA A 22 7.32 15.04 19.17
C ALA A 22 7.13 13.58 18.72
N GLN A 23 6.88 12.71 19.67
CA GLN A 23 6.59 11.31 19.37
C GLN A 23 5.21 11.29 18.70
N VAL A 24 5.20 11.32 17.37
CA VAL A 24 3.97 11.17 16.59
C VAL A 24 3.35 9.86 17.02
N GLU A 25 2.17 9.92 17.58
CA GLU A 25 1.44 8.72 18.01
C GLU A 25 1.22 7.84 16.78
N ARG A 26 1.70 6.61 16.83
CA ARG A 26 1.57 5.68 15.70
C ARG A 26 0.12 5.27 15.56
N PRO A 27 -0.46 5.28 14.35
CA PRO A 27 -1.83 4.82 14.14
C PRO A 27 -1.97 3.35 14.58
N LYS A 28 -3.06 3.05 15.27
CA LYS A 28 -3.39 1.67 15.69
C LYS A 28 -4.00 0.85 14.56
N LEU A 29 -4.62 1.51 13.60
CA LEU A 29 -5.23 0.91 12.42
C LEU A 29 -4.98 1.80 11.22
N VAL A 30 -4.54 1.21 10.11
CA VAL A 30 -4.45 1.85 8.80
C VAL A 30 -5.35 1.08 7.86
N VAL A 31 -6.27 1.77 7.19
CA VAL A 31 -7.18 1.19 6.19
C VAL A 31 -6.84 1.77 4.83
N GLY A 32 -6.33 0.95 3.94
CA GLY A 32 -6.13 1.29 2.53
C GLY A 32 -7.37 0.87 1.73
N LEU A 33 -8.13 1.84 1.23
CA LEU A 33 -9.30 1.58 0.39
C LEU A 33 -8.97 1.92 -1.08
N MET A 34 -8.95 0.90 -1.92
CA MET A 34 -8.77 1.05 -3.37
C MET A 34 -10.09 0.81 -4.08
N ILE A 35 -10.55 1.80 -4.83
CA ILE A 35 -11.79 1.71 -5.62
C ILE A 35 -11.40 1.63 -7.09
N ASP A 36 -11.35 0.41 -7.60
CA ASP A 36 -10.99 0.13 -8.99
C ASP A 36 -12.01 0.78 -9.96
N GLN A 37 -11.52 1.25 -11.11
CA GLN A 37 -12.31 1.88 -12.18
C GLN A 37 -13.08 3.16 -11.76
N MET A 38 -12.84 3.67 -10.57
CA MET A 38 -13.44 4.93 -10.13
C MET A 38 -12.74 6.12 -10.77
N ARG A 39 -13.47 6.89 -11.58
CA ARG A 39 -12.95 8.14 -12.14
C ARG A 39 -12.92 9.23 -11.07
N TRP A 40 -11.90 10.07 -11.13
CA TRP A 40 -11.72 11.19 -10.21
C TRP A 40 -12.94 12.15 -10.20
N ASP A 41 -13.52 12.44 -11.37
CA ASP A 41 -14.67 13.34 -11.49
C ASP A 41 -15.94 12.82 -10.79
N TYR A 42 -16.02 11.52 -10.45
CA TYR A 42 -17.17 10.97 -9.73
C TYR A 42 -17.30 11.56 -8.32
N LEU A 43 -16.21 11.95 -7.71
CA LEU A 43 -16.21 12.62 -6.40
C LEU A 43 -17.01 13.92 -6.42
N TYR A 44 -16.97 14.64 -7.52
CA TYR A 44 -17.66 15.94 -7.71
C TYR A 44 -18.98 15.77 -8.44
N ARG A 45 -19.00 14.97 -9.49
CA ARG A 45 -20.16 14.77 -10.35
C ARG A 45 -21.37 14.21 -9.61
N PHE A 46 -21.15 13.38 -8.61
CA PHE A 46 -22.19 12.74 -7.82
C PHE A 46 -22.24 13.26 -6.38
N SER A 47 -21.65 14.41 -6.11
CA SER A 47 -21.53 14.97 -4.76
C SER A 47 -22.89 15.19 -4.06
N ASP A 48 -23.94 15.51 -4.83
CA ASP A 48 -25.31 15.65 -4.35
C ASP A 48 -25.94 14.34 -3.84
N ARG A 49 -25.37 13.19 -4.25
CA ARG A 49 -25.84 11.86 -3.89
C ARG A 49 -25.09 11.24 -2.71
N TYR A 50 -23.99 11.85 -2.31
CA TYR A 50 -23.21 11.37 -1.17
C TYR A 50 -23.78 11.87 0.14
N GLY A 51 -23.80 11.00 1.16
CA GLY A 51 -24.05 11.40 2.55
C GLY A 51 -22.94 12.31 3.07
N GLU A 52 -23.15 12.90 4.24
CA GLU A 52 -22.17 13.81 4.86
C GLU A 52 -20.89 13.08 5.32
N ASP A 53 -20.99 11.80 5.62
CA ASP A 53 -19.86 10.91 5.88
C ASP A 53 -19.25 10.37 4.57
N GLY A 54 -18.22 9.52 4.66
CA GLY A 54 -17.58 8.91 3.51
C GLY A 54 -16.81 9.93 2.65
N PHE A 55 -17.11 10.01 1.36
CA PHE A 55 -16.36 10.87 0.42
C PHE A 55 -16.40 12.35 0.78
N LYS A 56 -17.55 12.90 1.19
CA LYS A 56 -17.64 14.31 1.59
C LYS A 56 -16.75 14.59 2.81
N ARG A 57 -16.79 13.72 3.81
CA ARG A 57 -15.94 13.84 4.98
C ARG A 57 -14.46 13.76 4.65
N ILE A 58 -14.05 12.79 3.82
CA ILE A 58 -12.65 12.62 3.40
C ILE A 58 -12.17 13.87 2.64
N LEU A 59 -12.97 14.40 1.70
CA LEU A 59 -12.63 15.60 0.96
C LEU A 59 -12.53 16.85 1.84
N LYS A 60 -13.36 16.94 2.90
CA LYS A 60 -13.40 18.09 3.81
C LYS A 60 -12.30 18.06 4.88
N GLU A 61 -12.02 16.89 5.44
CA GLU A 61 -11.16 16.72 6.61
C GLU A 61 -9.80 16.08 6.27
N GLY A 62 -9.69 15.45 5.12
CA GLY A 62 -8.50 14.74 4.65
C GLY A 62 -7.62 15.58 3.73
N PHE A 63 -6.69 14.91 3.09
CA PHE A 63 -5.81 15.49 2.08
C PHE A 63 -6.11 14.89 0.70
N SER A 64 -6.26 15.73 -0.32
CA SER A 64 -6.51 15.31 -1.71
C SER A 64 -5.30 15.60 -2.60
N CYS A 65 -4.84 14.58 -3.33
CA CYS A 65 -3.79 14.71 -4.32
C CYS A 65 -4.42 14.98 -5.70
N GLU A 66 -4.69 16.24 -6.01
CA GLU A 66 -5.47 16.66 -7.20
C GLU A 66 -4.75 16.38 -8.55
N ASN A 67 -3.43 16.30 -8.56
CA ASN A 67 -2.60 16.16 -9.76
C ASN A 67 -1.79 14.86 -9.79
N THR A 68 -2.36 13.79 -9.28
CA THR A 68 -1.70 12.47 -9.33
C THR A 68 -1.96 11.81 -10.68
N LEU A 69 -0.92 11.69 -11.49
CA LEU A 69 -0.97 11.11 -12.83
C LEU A 69 -0.18 9.82 -12.90
N ILE A 70 -0.74 8.83 -13.61
CA ILE A 70 -0.05 7.59 -13.97
C ILE A 70 0.72 7.84 -15.27
N ASN A 71 2.01 7.52 -15.27
CA ASN A 71 2.95 7.79 -16.36
C ASN A 71 3.21 6.59 -17.29
N TYR A 72 2.34 5.59 -17.27
CA TYR A 72 2.45 4.38 -18.08
C TYR A 72 1.08 3.91 -18.59
N ILE A 73 1.08 3.05 -19.56
CA ILE A 73 -0.07 2.31 -20.11
C ILE A 73 0.35 0.85 -20.38
N PRO A 74 -0.60 -0.11 -20.32
CA PRO A 74 -2.00 0.01 -19.90
C PRO A 74 -2.14 0.12 -18.37
N THR A 75 -3.30 0.60 -17.91
CA THR A 75 -3.61 0.77 -16.47
C THR A 75 -4.60 -0.29 -16.01
N TYR A 76 -4.31 -1.56 -16.25
CA TYR A 76 -5.13 -2.68 -15.76
C TYR A 76 -5.07 -2.79 -14.24
N THR A 77 -6.05 -3.49 -13.66
CA THR A 77 -6.24 -3.64 -12.21
C THR A 77 -4.95 -4.04 -11.48
N ALA A 78 -4.31 -5.13 -11.90
CA ALA A 78 -3.10 -5.64 -11.23
C ALA A 78 -1.97 -4.60 -11.23
N ILE A 79 -1.75 -3.95 -12.36
CA ILE A 79 -0.70 -2.93 -12.51
C ILE A 79 -0.99 -1.73 -11.57
N GLY A 80 -2.22 -1.20 -11.63
CA GLY A 80 -2.62 -0.02 -10.85
C GLY A 80 -2.53 -0.28 -9.34
N HIS A 81 -3.04 -1.42 -8.87
CA HIS A 81 -2.96 -1.81 -7.46
C HIS A 81 -1.50 -1.95 -7.01
N SER A 82 -0.67 -2.65 -7.80
CA SER A 82 0.76 -2.79 -7.51
C SER A 82 1.46 -1.43 -7.48
N THR A 83 1.21 -0.56 -8.45
CA THR A 83 1.82 0.79 -8.50
C THR A 83 1.50 1.61 -7.26
N VAL A 84 0.24 1.66 -6.83
CA VAL A 84 -0.18 2.45 -5.68
C VAL A 84 0.46 1.93 -4.39
N TYR A 85 0.49 0.61 -4.20
CA TYR A 85 0.99 0.02 -2.96
C TYR A 85 2.50 -0.18 -2.90
N THR A 86 3.19 -0.18 -4.05
CA THR A 86 4.66 -0.23 -4.09
C THR A 86 5.30 1.16 -4.24
N GLY A 87 4.52 2.17 -4.66
CA GLY A 87 5.06 3.49 -5.02
C GLY A 87 5.99 3.45 -6.24
N SER A 88 5.90 2.39 -7.08
CA SER A 88 6.80 2.18 -8.22
C SER A 88 6.01 1.94 -9.52
N VAL A 89 6.71 1.70 -10.61
CA VAL A 89 6.14 1.50 -11.95
C VAL A 89 6.31 0.05 -12.42
N PRO A 90 5.58 -0.42 -13.45
CA PRO A 90 5.64 -1.80 -13.94
C PRO A 90 7.02 -2.36 -14.20
N SER A 91 7.93 -1.56 -14.73
CA SER A 91 9.33 -1.96 -14.98
C SER A 91 10.14 -2.24 -13.71
N ILE A 92 9.66 -1.79 -12.55
CA ILE A 92 10.29 -2.00 -11.24
C ILE A 92 9.55 -3.10 -10.48
N HIS A 93 8.22 -2.97 -10.33
CA HIS A 93 7.46 -3.95 -9.55
C HIS A 93 7.11 -5.24 -10.31
N GLY A 94 7.38 -5.32 -11.62
CA GLY A 94 7.30 -6.56 -12.40
C GLY A 94 5.91 -6.95 -12.89
N ILE A 95 4.84 -6.31 -12.43
CA ILE A 95 3.47 -6.63 -12.85
C ILE A 95 3.16 -5.86 -14.14
N ALA A 96 3.16 -6.57 -15.27
CA ALA A 96 2.99 -5.98 -16.60
C ALA A 96 1.53 -5.93 -17.08
N GLY A 97 0.64 -6.71 -16.47
CA GLY A 97 -0.77 -6.83 -16.82
C GLY A 97 -1.55 -7.57 -15.77
N ASN A 98 -2.82 -7.88 -16.03
CA ASN A 98 -3.52 -8.92 -15.27
C ASN A 98 -2.97 -10.30 -15.64
N ASP A 99 -2.56 -10.44 -16.87
CA ASP A 99 -1.86 -11.59 -17.45
C ASP A 99 -0.86 -11.09 -18.50
N TRP A 100 0.15 -11.90 -18.81
CA TRP A 100 1.14 -11.65 -19.86
C TRP A 100 1.75 -12.94 -20.38
N ILE A 101 2.43 -12.85 -21.51
CA ILE A 101 3.20 -13.96 -22.06
C ILE A 101 4.64 -13.88 -21.56
N VAL A 102 5.11 -14.96 -20.95
CA VAL A 102 6.51 -15.13 -20.56
C VAL A 102 7.32 -15.40 -21.82
N GLN A 103 8.08 -14.43 -22.28
CA GLN A 103 8.80 -14.50 -23.57
C GLN A 103 9.74 -15.71 -23.67
N ALA A 104 10.38 -16.09 -22.58
CA ALA A 104 11.32 -17.21 -22.56
C ALA A 104 10.66 -18.57 -22.81
N THR A 105 9.39 -18.73 -22.46
CA THR A 105 8.65 -20.02 -22.54
C THR A 105 7.48 -20.00 -23.51
N GLY A 106 7.00 -18.83 -23.90
CA GLY A 106 5.76 -18.65 -24.66
C GLY A 106 4.47 -18.89 -23.87
N ASN A 107 4.57 -19.20 -22.59
CA ASN A 107 3.41 -19.50 -21.75
C ASN A 107 2.75 -18.23 -21.23
N SER A 108 1.43 -18.29 -21.04
CA SER A 108 0.70 -17.27 -20.29
C SER A 108 1.01 -17.38 -18.80
N MET A 109 1.10 -16.23 -18.14
CA MET A 109 1.25 -16.08 -16.70
C MET A 109 0.18 -15.15 -16.19
N TYR A 110 -0.60 -15.57 -15.22
CA TYR A 110 -1.52 -14.69 -14.50
C TYR A 110 -0.77 -13.96 -13.37
N CYS A 111 -1.14 -12.72 -13.09
CA CYS A 111 -0.34 -11.84 -12.24
C CYS A 111 -0.10 -12.34 -10.81
N THR A 112 -1.00 -13.15 -10.27
CA THR A 112 -0.88 -13.74 -8.93
C THR A 112 -0.74 -15.26 -8.94
N GLU A 113 -0.66 -15.89 -10.14
CA GLU A 113 -0.53 -17.34 -10.25
C GLU A 113 0.72 -17.86 -9.51
N ASP A 114 0.49 -18.85 -8.65
CA ASP A 114 1.56 -19.56 -7.95
C ASP A 114 1.15 -21.01 -7.68
N ASN A 115 1.63 -21.92 -8.51
CA ASN A 115 1.36 -23.34 -8.39
C ASN A 115 2.09 -24.02 -7.21
N GLN A 116 2.88 -23.26 -6.43
CA GLN A 116 3.62 -23.80 -5.27
C GLN A 116 2.88 -23.54 -3.95
N VAL A 117 1.74 -22.84 -3.98
CA VAL A 117 0.93 -22.56 -2.81
C VAL A 117 -0.45 -23.18 -2.94
N GLU A 118 -1.14 -23.30 -1.81
CA GLU A 118 -2.52 -23.79 -1.74
C GLU A 118 -3.38 -22.78 -0.96
N GLY A 119 -4.64 -22.69 -1.35
CA GLY A 119 -5.63 -21.89 -0.64
C GLY A 119 -6.06 -22.55 0.68
N VAL A 120 -6.37 -21.75 1.67
CA VAL A 120 -6.97 -22.25 2.90
C VAL A 120 -8.48 -22.41 2.71
N GLY A 121 -8.97 -23.63 2.91
CA GLY A 121 -10.39 -23.95 2.77
C GLY A 121 -10.84 -24.25 1.33
N THR A 122 -9.90 -24.31 0.38
CA THR A 122 -10.17 -24.74 -1.00
C THR A 122 -8.99 -25.57 -1.54
N THR A 123 -9.30 -26.50 -2.44
CA THR A 123 -8.31 -27.26 -3.22
C THR A 123 -8.31 -26.83 -4.69
N GLU A 124 -9.15 -25.87 -5.02
CA GLU A 124 -9.33 -25.38 -6.38
C GLU A 124 -8.14 -24.50 -6.83
N VAL A 125 -7.99 -24.38 -8.14
CA VAL A 125 -6.91 -23.61 -8.77
C VAL A 125 -6.95 -22.14 -8.38
N GLU A 126 -8.12 -21.61 -8.06
CA GLU A 126 -8.35 -20.27 -7.58
C GLU A 126 -7.65 -19.96 -6.25
N GLY A 127 -7.32 -20.99 -5.47
CA GLY A 127 -6.54 -20.86 -4.24
C GLY A 127 -5.02 -20.83 -4.47
N LYS A 128 -4.53 -21.11 -5.69
CA LYS A 128 -3.11 -21.13 -6.03
C LYS A 128 -2.61 -19.75 -6.45
N GLN A 129 -2.68 -18.81 -5.54
CA GLN A 129 -2.38 -17.40 -5.77
C GLN A 129 -1.45 -16.85 -4.69
N SER A 130 -0.44 -16.08 -5.10
CA SER A 130 0.48 -15.40 -4.19
C SER A 130 1.01 -14.09 -4.80
N PRO A 131 1.69 -13.22 -4.03
CA PRO A 131 2.37 -12.04 -4.58
C PRO A 131 3.72 -12.37 -5.24
N ARG A 132 4.03 -13.61 -5.54
CA ARG A 132 5.33 -14.09 -6.06
C ARG A 132 5.85 -13.29 -7.26
N ASN A 133 4.96 -12.87 -8.16
CA ASN A 133 5.34 -12.14 -9.37
C ASN A 133 5.59 -10.65 -9.12
N LEU A 134 5.29 -10.14 -7.93
CA LEU A 134 5.59 -8.79 -7.52
C LEU A 134 7.05 -8.71 -7.08
N LEU A 135 7.85 -7.87 -7.74
CA LEU A 135 9.31 -7.78 -7.52
C LEU A 135 9.72 -6.66 -6.55
N SER A 136 8.76 -5.88 -6.07
CA SER A 136 8.98 -4.78 -5.12
C SER A 136 8.22 -5.04 -3.84
N SER A 137 8.74 -4.55 -2.70
CA SER A 137 7.98 -4.45 -1.46
C SER A 137 6.81 -3.47 -1.60
N THR A 138 5.77 -3.72 -0.85
CA THR A 138 4.62 -2.82 -0.71
C THR A 138 4.72 -2.00 0.57
N ILE A 139 3.91 -0.94 0.69
CA ILE A 139 3.81 -0.19 1.95
C ILE A 139 3.40 -1.09 3.13
N THR A 140 2.67 -2.15 2.86
CA THR A 140 2.26 -3.15 3.85
C THR A 140 3.41 -4.07 4.26
N ASP A 141 4.30 -4.42 3.33
CA ASP A 141 5.56 -5.10 3.64
C ASP A 141 6.46 -4.21 4.49
N GLU A 142 6.60 -2.93 4.13
CA GLU A 142 7.37 -1.95 4.89
C GLU A 142 6.80 -1.75 6.31
N LEU A 143 5.48 -1.77 6.48
CA LEU A 143 4.84 -1.74 7.79
C LEU A 143 5.22 -2.95 8.64
N LYS A 144 5.24 -4.14 8.05
CA LYS A 144 5.71 -5.37 8.73
C LYS A 144 7.15 -5.23 9.20
N LEU A 145 8.04 -4.76 8.32
CA LEU A 145 9.44 -4.53 8.65
C LEU A 145 9.62 -3.47 9.74
N ALA A 146 8.96 -2.32 9.59
CA ALA A 146 9.05 -1.21 10.55
C ALA A 146 8.51 -1.56 11.94
N THR A 147 7.63 -2.54 12.04
CA THR A 147 7.07 -3.03 13.31
C THR A 147 7.71 -4.34 13.78
N ASN A 148 8.79 -4.76 13.16
CA ASN A 148 9.42 -6.06 13.43
C ASN A 148 8.40 -7.22 13.43
N PHE A 149 7.53 -7.23 12.40
CA PHE A 149 6.46 -8.22 12.18
C PHE A 149 5.37 -8.28 13.27
N HIS A 150 5.26 -7.26 14.12
CA HIS A 150 4.18 -7.21 15.13
C HIS A 150 2.86 -6.72 14.56
N SER A 151 2.87 -5.93 13.47
CA SER A 151 1.63 -5.51 12.82
C SER A 151 0.95 -6.67 12.09
N LYS A 152 -0.37 -6.59 11.97
CA LYS A 152 -1.17 -7.50 11.16
C LYS A 152 -1.54 -6.83 9.84
N VAL A 153 -1.41 -7.57 8.74
CA VAL A 153 -1.74 -7.14 7.40
C VAL A 153 -2.72 -8.12 6.78
N VAL A 154 -3.87 -7.60 6.35
CA VAL A 154 -4.92 -8.40 5.71
C VAL A 154 -5.38 -7.69 4.45
N GLY A 155 -5.33 -8.38 3.32
CA GLY A 155 -5.94 -7.96 2.07
C GLY A 155 -7.35 -8.51 1.92
N ILE A 156 -8.30 -7.68 1.46
CA ILE A 156 -9.68 -8.11 1.18
C ILE A 156 -10.12 -7.47 -0.12
N ALA A 157 -10.58 -8.26 -1.08
CA ALA A 157 -11.08 -7.76 -2.35
C ALA A 157 -12.08 -8.73 -3.00
N ILE A 158 -12.76 -8.26 -4.05
CA ILE A 158 -13.66 -9.13 -4.86
C ILE A 158 -12.84 -10.09 -5.72
N LYS A 159 -11.59 -9.72 -6.05
CA LYS A 159 -10.69 -10.52 -6.89
C LYS A 159 -9.33 -10.68 -6.21
N ASP A 160 -8.74 -11.84 -6.38
CA ASP A 160 -7.41 -12.24 -5.89
C ASP A 160 -6.36 -11.12 -6.00
N ARG A 161 -6.10 -10.61 -7.20
CA ARG A 161 -5.10 -9.58 -7.47
C ARG A 161 -5.33 -8.26 -6.73
N GLY A 162 -6.60 -7.95 -6.42
CA GLY A 162 -6.97 -6.76 -5.65
C GLY A 162 -6.70 -6.90 -4.15
N GLY A 163 -6.68 -8.11 -3.63
CA GLY A 163 -6.35 -8.42 -2.24
C GLY A 163 -4.87 -8.74 -2.05
N ILE A 164 -4.34 -9.63 -2.88
CA ILE A 164 -2.99 -10.20 -2.74
C ILE A 164 -1.90 -9.17 -3.01
N LEU A 165 -1.93 -8.47 -4.17
CA LEU A 165 -0.87 -7.56 -4.57
C LEU A 165 -0.72 -6.36 -3.61
N PRO A 166 -1.82 -5.69 -3.16
CA PRO A 166 -1.72 -4.66 -2.13
C PRO A 166 -1.27 -5.17 -0.76
N ALA A 167 -1.66 -6.38 -0.39
CA ALA A 167 -1.27 -6.97 0.88
C ALA A 167 0.22 -7.30 0.96
N GLY A 168 0.86 -7.57 -0.19
CA GLY A 168 2.31 -7.78 -0.28
C GLY A 168 2.75 -9.18 0.14
N HIS A 169 4.07 -9.33 0.29
CA HIS A 169 4.72 -10.62 0.51
C HIS A 169 4.59 -11.16 1.94
N PHE A 170 4.40 -10.25 2.90
CA PHE A 170 4.39 -10.59 4.33
C PHE A 170 3.01 -10.45 4.97
N ALA A 171 1.96 -10.43 4.15
CA ALA A 171 0.59 -10.40 4.67
C ALA A 171 0.27 -11.63 5.53
N ASP A 172 -0.55 -11.43 6.55
CA ASP A 172 -1.06 -12.53 7.39
C ASP A 172 -2.17 -13.30 6.65
N ALA A 173 -2.94 -12.62 5.79
CA ALA A 173 -3.95 -13.25 4.94
C ALA A 173 -4.37 -12.34 3.78
N ALA A 174 -4.92 -12.95 2.73
CA ALA A 174 -5.71 -12.29 1.70
C ALA A 174 -7.01 -13.09 1.48
N TYR A 175 -8.11 -12.36 1.28
CA TYR A 175 -9.45 -12.93 1.05
C TYR A 175 -10.04 -12.37 -0.23
N TRP A 176 -10.64 -13.25 -1.07
CA TRP A 176 -11.29 -12.88 -2.34
C TRP A 176 -12.43 -13.81 -2.71
#